data_886fb615f007dcc9ac630c0fa093cf0f
#
_entry.id   886fb615f007dcc9ac630c0fa093cf0f
#
_cell.length_a   1.000
_cell.length_b   1.000
_cell.length_c   1.000
_cell.angle_alpha   90.00
_cell.angle_beta   90.00
_cell.angle_gamma   90.00
#
_symmetry.space_group_name_H-M   'P 1'
#
loop_
_entity.id
_entity.type
_entity.pdbx_description
1 polymer ?
#
loop_
_entity_poly.entity_id
_entity_poly.type
_entity_poly.pdbx_seq_one_letter_code
_entity_poly.pdbx_strand_id
1 'polypeptide(L)'
;METNKQSLSGLKKEDFKKVINGKEVDLFVLTNANGMEVAVTNYGGSLVAIMVPDKNGVYANVIQGHDNIEDCISSPEPFLSTLVGRYGNRICKGKFTLNGKEYHLAINNGPNHLHGGPTGFHARVWDAEQINERT
;
A
#
# COMPACT_ATOMS: atom_id res chain seq x y z
N MET A 1 -11.34 1.47 28.21
CA MET A 1 -10.24 2.45 28.09
C MET A 1 -9.29 1.89 27.06
N GLU A 2 -9.35 2.37 25.82
CA GLU A 2 -8.32 2.08 24.83
C GLU A 2 -7.03 2.76 25.31
N THR A 3 -6.08 1.95 25.73
CA THR A 3 -4.71 2.43 25.97
C THR A 3 -4.17 2.90 24.62
N ASN A 4 -4.02 4.20 24.48
CA ASN A 4 -3.41 4.83 23.31
C ASN A 4 -1.92 4.42 23.29
N LYS A 5 -1.65 3.18 22.88
CA LYS A 5 -0.30 2.64 22.72
C LYS A 5 0.27 3.35 21.50
N GLN A 6 1.23 4.23 21.72
CA GLN A 6 1.90 4.93 20.64
C GLN A 6 2.53 3.89 19.71
N SER A 7 2.26 4.01 18.40
CA SER A 7 2.86 3.15 17.37
C SER A 7 4.38 3.25 17.42
N LEU A 8 5.07 2.12 17.24
CA LEU A 8 6.54 2.08 17.15
C LEU A 8 7.07 2.89 15.97
N SER A 9 6.32 2.94 14.89
CA SER A 9 6.66 3.73 13.70
C SER A 9 6.53 5.24 13.92
N GLY A 10 5.79 5.68 14.95
CA GLY A 10 5.45 7.07 15.17
C GLY A 10 4.39 7.63 14.24
N LEU A 11 3.89 6.82 13.30
CA LEU A 11 2.83 7.22 12.36
C LEU A 11 1.53 7.50 13.11
N LYS A 12 0.80 8.51 12.65
CA LYS A 12 -0.47 8.91 13.24
C LYS A 12 -1.61 8.53 12.30
N LYS A 13 -2.65 7.94 12.88
CA LYS A 13 -3.84 7.51 12.14
C LYS A 13 -4.53 8.66 11.43
N GLU A 14 -4.57 9.83 12.03
CA GLU A 14 -5.16 11.05 11.48
C GLU A 14 -4.49 11.53 10.19
N ASP A 15 -3.19 11.29 10.01
CA ASP A 15 -2.43 11.70 8.82
C ASP A 15 -2.76 10.82 7.59
N PHE A 16 -3.45 9.69 7.82
CA PHE A 16 -3.90 8.78 6.76
C PHE A 16 -5.40 8.84 6.51
N LYS A 17 -6.16 9.65 7.25
CA LYS A 17 -7.61 9.78 7.05
C LYS A 17 -7.94 10.67 5.88
N LYS A 18 -8.63 10.10 4.88
CA LYS A 18 -9.13 10.83 3.71
C LYS A 18 -10.31 10.08 3.09
N VAL A 19 -11.21 10.79 2.43
CA VAL A 19 -12.23 10.18 1.58
C VAL A 19 -11.79 10.29 0.12
N ILE A 20 -11.66 9.15 -0.55
CA ILE A 20 -11.26 9.07 -1.96
C ILE A 20 -12.32 8.26 -2.70
N ASN A 21 -12.95 8.89 -3.71
CA ASN A 21 -14.03 8.26 -4.50
C ASN A 21 -15.16 7.66 -3.65
N GLY A 22 -15.52 8.36 -2.56
CA GLY A 22 -16.59 7.95 -1.63
C GLY A 22 -16.21 6.83 -0.67
N LYS A 23 -14.95 6.40 -0.63
CA LYS A 23 -14.43 5.40 0.32
C LYS A 23 -13.50 6.03 1.34
N GLU A 24 -13.61 5.61 2.58
CA GLU A 24 -12.73 6.06 3.66
C GLU A 24 -11.37 5.38 3.56
N VAL A 25 -10.32 6.18 3.61
CA VAL A 25 -8.93 5.73 3.78
C VAL A 25 -8.57 5.83 5.24
N ASP A 26 -7.87 4.81 5.73
CA ASP A 26 -7.39 4.74 7.11
C ASP A 26 -6.02 4.05 7.20
N LEU A 27 -5.41 4.12 8.39
CA LEU A 27 -4.20 3.41 8.78
C LEU A 27 -4.54 2.29 9.75
N PHE A 28 -4.05 1.10 9.44
CA PHE A 28 -4.18 -0.10 10.25
C PHE A 28 -2.81 -0.49 10.80
N VAL A 29 -2.72 -0.66 12.12
CA VAL A 29 -1.48 -1.05 12.78
C VAL A 29 -1.65 -2.45 13.37
N LEU A 30 -0.82 -3.37 12.94
CA LEU A 30 -0.80 -4.76 13.37
C LEU A 30 0.45 -5.03 14.20
N THR A 31 0.31 -5.72 15.32
CA THR A 31 1.43 -6.05 16.20
C THR A 31 1.41 -7.54 16.53
N ASN A 32 2.52 -8.24 16.30
CA ASN A 32 2.62 -9.64 16.66
C ASN A 32 3.01 -9.84 18.14
N ALA A 33 2.99 -11.11 18.60
CA ALA A 33 3.31 -11.45 19.98
C ALA A 33 4.75 -11.09 20.40
N ASN A 34 5.66 -10.93 19.44
CA ASN A 34 7.06 -10.60 19.68
C ASN A 34 7.34 -9.08 19.56
N GLY A 35 6.30 -8.26 19.38
CA GLY A 35 6.42 -6.82 19.33
C GLY A 35 6.75 -6.24 17.95
N MET A 36 6.92 -7.05 16.91
CA MET A 36 7.02 -6.54 15.53
C MET A 36 5.72 -5.81 15.16
N GLU A 37 5.84 -4.63 14.57
CA GLU A 37 4.72 -3.82 14.14
C GLU A 37 4.72 -3.61 12.62
N VAL A 38 3.54 -3.69 12.02
CA VAL A 38 3.32 -3.39 10.60
C VAL A 38 2.21 -2.35 10.50
N ALA A 39 2.46 -1.28 9.79
CA ALA A 39 1.46 -0.26 9.47
C ALA A 39 1.07 -0.35 7.99
N VAL A 40 -0.23 -0.42 7.72
CA VAL A 40 -0.81 -0.57 6.38
C VAL A 40 -1.89 0.47 6.18
N THR A 41 -1.91 1.16 5.04
CA THR A 41 -3.10 1.91 4.61
C THR A 41 -3.90 1.11 3.60
N ASN A 42 -5.23 1.23 3.63
CA ASN A 42 -6.10 0.61 2.63
C ASN A 42 -6.09 1.34 1.28
N TYR A 43 -5.39 2.47 1.17
CA TYR A 43 -5.08 3.06 -0.13
C TYR A 43 -3.92 2.28 -0.78
N GLY A 44 -4.22 1.63 -1.89
CA GLY A 44 -3.27 0.77 -2.58
C GLY A 44 -2.88 -0.51 -1.82
N GLY A 45 -3.43 -0.74 -0.62
CA GLY A 45 -2.95 -1.77 0.29
C GLY A 45 -1.47 -1.58 0.64
N SER A 46 -1.06 -0.32 0.83
CA SER A 46 0.36 0.05 0.97
C SER A 46 0.90 -0.25 2.36
N LEU A 47 2.01 -0.95 2.41
CA LEU A 47 2.83 -1.06 3.62
C LEU A 47 3.57 0.26 3.83
N VAL A 48 3.27 0.97 4.91
CA VAL A 48 3.88 2.27 5.19
C VAL A 48 4.98 2.20 6.26
N ALA A 49 4.95 1.17 7.12
CA ALA A 49 6.05 0.86 8.02
C ALA A 49 6.08 -0.64 8.37
N ILE A 50 7.28 -1.17 8.56
CA ILE A 50 7.53 -2.48 9.15
C ILE A 50 8.64 -2.29 10.19
N MET A 51 8.25 -2.29 11.47
CA MET A 51 9.15 -2.11 12.60
C MET A 51 9.64 -3.45 13.12
N VAL A 52 10.92 -3.70 12.98
CA VAL A 52 11.55 -4.94 13.47
C VAL A 52 12.72 -4.62 14.41
N PRO A 53 12.98 -5.43 15.43
CA PRO A 53 14.13 -5.23 16.29
C PRO A 53 15.41 -5.75 15.62
N ASP A 54 16.50 -5.05 15.84
CA ASP A 54 17.84 -5.57 15.56
C ASP A 54 18.28 -6.59 16.62
N LYS A 55 19.52 -7.08 16.52
CA LYS A 55 20.10 -8.02 17.49
C LYS A 55 20.20 -7.50 18.93
N ASN A 56 20.11 -6.19 19.12
CA ASN A 56 20.15 -5.54 20.43
C ASN A 56 18.75 -5.15 20.94
N GLY A 57 17.69 -5.49 20.19
CA GLY A 57 16.31 -5.16 20.50
C GLY A 57 15.89 -3.73 20.11
N VAL A 58 16.71 -3.02 19.34
CA VAL A 58 16.39 -1.68 18.85
C VAL A 58 15.54 -1.76 17.59
N TYR A 59 14.35 -1.18 17.62
CA TYR A 59 13.42 -1.21 16.49
C TYR A 59 13.78 -0.18 15.42
N ALA A 60 13.71 -0.60 14.17
CA ALA A 60 13.86 0.25 13.00
C ALA A 60 12.84 -0.12 11.92
N ASN A 61 12.44 0.87 11.13
CA ASN A 61 11.64 0.64 9.94
C ASN A 61 12.51 0.06 8.83
N VAL A 62 12.13 -1.10 8.30
CA VAL A 62 12.91 -1.81 7.26
C VAL A 62 12.28 -1.72 5.88
N ILE A 63 11.25 -0.90 5.70
CA ILE A 63 10.59 -0.68 4.43
C ILE A 63 10.57 0.81 4.08
N GLN A 64 10.56 1.11 2.78
CA GLN A 64 10.28 2.47 2.34
C GLN A 64 8.77 2.67 2.29
N GLY A 65 8.28 3.68 2.98
CA GLY A 65 6.88 4.06 3.05
C GLY A 65 6.72 5.57 3.07
N HIS A 66 5.49 6.02 3.18
CA HIS A 66 5.15 7.44 3.31
C HIS A 66 4.57 7.70 4.71
N ASP A 67 4.74 8.91 5.21
CA ASP A 67 4.31 9.28 6.56
C ASP A 67 2.86 9.79 6.62
N ASN A 68 2.23 10.00 5.47
CA ASN A 68 0.86 10.48 5.35
C ASN A 68 0.24 10.08 4.01
N ILE A 69 -1.08 10.24 3.90
CA ILE A 69 -1.84 9.84 2.70
C ILE A 69 -1.57 10.72 1.48
N GLU A 70 -1.27 12.00 1.66
CA GLU A 70 -1.00 12.92 0.56
C GLU A 70 0.28 12.53 -0.19
N ASP A 71 1.31 12.14 0.55
CA ASP A 71 2.56 11.64 -0.02
C ASP A 71 2.37 10.28 -0.72
N CYS A 72 1.50 9.40 -0.19
CA CYS A 72 1.13 8.17 -0.89
C CYS A 72 0.50 8.45 -2.26
N ILE A 73 -0.42 9.42 -2.33
CA ILE A 73 -1.16 9.76 -3.55
C ILE A 73 -0.26 10.47 -4.57
N SER A 74 0.59 11.37 -4.11
CA SER A 74 1.43 12.23 -4.96
C SER A 74 2.80 11.65 -5.28
N SER A 75 3.11 10.45 -4.78
CA SER A 75 4.40 9.81 -4.97
C SER A 75 4.78 9.69 -6.44
N PRO A 76 6.01 10.10 -6.83
CA PRO A 76 6.54 9.83 -8.17
C PRO A 76 6.75 8.34 -8.42
N GLU A 77 6.82 7.53 -7.37
CA GLU A 77 6.90 6.06 -7.40
C GLU A 77 5.60 5.45 -6.86
N PRO A 78 4.51 5.45 -7.66
CA PRO A 78 3.18 5.10 -7.18
C PRO A 78 3.03 3.61 -6.80
N PHE A 79 4.02 2.79 -7.12
CA PHE A 79 4.03 1.35 -6.80
C PHE A 79 4.84 1.00 -5.55
N LEU A 80 5.37 2.01 -4.85
CA LEU A 80 6.19 1.80 -3.67
C LEU A 80 5.40 1.10 -2.56
N SER A 81 5.82 -0.14 -2.23
CA SER A 81 5.23 -0.96 -1.16
C SER A 81 3.72 -1.20 -1.26
N THR A 82 3.15 -1.08 -2.46
CA THR A 82 1.71 -1.24 -2.73
C THR A 82 1.36 -2.63 -3.25
N LEU A 83 0.06 -2.95 -3.27
CA LEU A 83 -0.44 -4.10 -4.02
C LEU A 83 -0.35 -3.83 -5.52
N VAL A 84 0.26 -4.77 -6.26
CA VAL A 84 0.42 -4.70 -7.71
C VAL A 84 -0.60 -5.62 -8.38
N GLY A 85 -1.33 -5.08 -9.34
CA GLY A 85 -2.32 -5.85 -10.09
C GLY A 85 -3.27 -4.99 -10.96
N ARG A 86 -4.13 -5.68 -11.73
CA ARG A 86 -4.26 -7.17 -11.80
C ARG A 86 -3.03 -7.88 -12.35
N TYR A 87 -2.32 -7.27 -13.30
CA TYR A 87 -1.14 -7.85 -13.92
C TYR A 87 0.11 -7.17 -13.35
N GLY A 88 1.08 -7.97 -12.89
CA GLY A 88 2.37 -7.47 -12.42
C GLY A 88 3.35 -7.31 -13.58
N ASN A 89 4.27 -6.32 -13.45
CA ASN A 89 5.29 -6.01 -14.46
C ASN A 89 4.68 -5.53 -15.79
N ARG A 90 5.33 -5.74 -16.92
CA ARG A 90 5.02 -5.08 -18.20
C ARG A 90 4.30 -5.97 -19.20
N ILE A 91 3.35 -5.34 -19.92
CA ILE A 91 2.81 -5.89 -21.16
C ILE A 91 3.31 -4.98 -22.28
N CYS A 92 4.06 -5.58 -23.21
CA CYS A 92 4.67 -4.88 -24.34
C CYS A 92 3.61 -4.14 -25.15
N LYS A 93 3.82 -2.84 -25.37
CA LYS A 93 2.88 -1.94 -26.07
C LYS A 93 1.43 -1.97 -25.52
N GLY A 94 1.24 -2.45 -24.27
CA GLY A 94 -0.07 -2.61 -23.67
C GLY A 94 -1.03 -3.49 -24.44
N LYS A 95 -0.52 -4.53 -25.13
CA LYS A 95 -1.32 -5.24 -26.13
C LYS A 95 -1.03 -6.75 -26.06
N PHE A 96 -2.08 -7.55 -26.07
CA PHE A 96 -1.98 -9.01 -26.15
C PHE A 96 -3.21 -9.62 -26.82
N THR A 97 -3.07 -10.85 -27.31
CA THR A 97 -4.17 -11.62 -27.88
C THR A 97 -4.48 -12.82 -26.98
N LEU A 98 -5.75 -13.02 -26.68
CA LEU A 98 -6.25 -14.18 -25.93
C LEU A 98 -7.51 -14.71 -26.61
N ASN A 99 -7.53 -16.03 -26.88
CA ASN A 99 -8.63 -16.71 -27.57
C ASN A 99 -9.04 -16.03 -28.89
N GLY A 100 -8.06 -15.58 -29.68
CA GLY A 100 -8.29 -14.92 -30.96
C GLY A 100 -8.76 -13.46 -30.88
N LYS A 101 -8.96 -12.92 -29.67
CA LYS A 101 -9.34 -11.52 -29.43
C LYS A 101 -8.14 -10.70 -28.98
N GLU A 102 -7.93 -9.56 -29.62
CA GLU A 102 -6.91 -8.60 -29.20
C GLU A 102 -7.44 -7.68 -28.11
N TYR A 103 -6.61 -7.46 -27.06
CA TYR A 103 -6.86 -6.58 -25.94
C TYR A 103 -5.85 -5.46 -25.92
N HIS A 104 -6.34 -4.24 -25.65
CA HIS A 104 -5.54 -3.04 -25.51
C HIS A 104 -5.66 -2.50 -24.09
N LEU A 105 -4.53 -2.24 -23.45
CA LEU A 105 -4.42 -1.73 -22.09
C LEU A 105 -3.84 -0.32 -22.11
N ALA A 106 -4.11 0.44 -21.04
CA ALA A 106 -3.54 1.76 -20.85
C ALA A 106 -2.00 1.71 -20.83
N ILE A 107 -1.38 2.68 -21.50
CA ILE A 107 0.07 2.86 -21.50
C ILE A 107 0.46 3.81 -20.39
N ASN A 108 1.33 3.38 -19.49
CA ASN A 108 1.76 4.14 -18.31
C ASN A 108 3.26 4.04 -18.00
N ASN A 109 4.04 3.38 -18.86
CA ASN A 109 5.48 3.25 -18.69
C ASN A 109 6.18 3.18 -20.05
N GLY A 110 6.63 4.34 -20.56
CA GLY A 110 7.14 4.44 -21.92
C GLY A 110 6.11 3.91 -22.92
N PRO A 111 6.45 2.95 -23.78
CA PRO A 111 5.50 2.36 -24.72
C PRO A 111 4.64 1.23 -24.10
N ASN A 112 4.82 0.90 -22.83
CA ASN A 112 4.28 -0.31 -22.22
C ASN A 112 3.18 -0.03 -21.20
N HIS A 113 2.37 -1.05 -20.93
CA HIS A 113 1.54 -1.14 -19.75
C HIS A 113 2.36 -1.69 -18.59
N LEU A 114 2.25 -1.10 -17.41
CA LEU A 114 2.98 -1.49 -16.21
C LEU A 114 2.03 -1.63 -15.01
N HIS A 115 2.15 -2.73 -14.28
CA HIS A 115 1.57 -2.94 -12.94
C HIS A 115 0.07 -2.65 -12.81
N GLY A 116 -0.72 -2.97 -13.83
CA GLY A 116 -2.17 -2.74 -13.82
C GLY A 116 -2.59 -1.36 -14.36
N GLY A 117 -1.62 -0.57 -14.87
CA GLY A 117 -1.88 0.74 -15.48
C GLY A 117 -2.06 1.86 -14.45
N PRO A 118 -2.52 3.05 -14.87
CA PRO A 118 -2.60 4.23 -14.02
C PRO A 118 -3.63 4.09 -12.89
N THR A 119 -4.59 3.18 -13.02
CA THR A 119 -5.66 2.93 -12.05
C THR A 119 -5.68 1.47 -11.56
N GLY A 120 -4.49 0.87 -11.45
CA GLY A 120 -4.30 -0.48 -10.93
C GLY A 120 -4.58 -0.58 -9.42
N PHE A 121 -4.20 -1.69 -8.82
CA PHE A 121 -4.47 -1.97 -7.41
C PHE A 121 -3.85 -0.95 -6.45
N HIS A 122 -2.69 -0.39 -6.81
CA HIS A 122 -1.99 0.65 -6.06
C HIS A 122 -2.79 1.95 -5.87
N ALA A 123 -3.70 2.25 -6.79
CA ALA A 123 -4.49 3.48 -6.79
C ALA A 123 -5.95 3.27 -6.35
N ARG A 124 -6.23 2.16 -5.67
CA ARG A 124 -7.59 1.83 -5.18
C ARG A 124 -7.67 1.91 -3.67
N VAL A 125 -8.82 2.36 -3.17
CA VAL A 125 -9.18 2.21 -1.77
C VAL A 125 -9.83 0.84 -1.60
N TRP A 126 -9.17 -0.03 -0.85
CA TRP A 126 -9.65 -1.37 -0.53
C TRP A 126 -10.61 -1.32 0.66
N ASP A 127 -11.59 -2.19 0.65
CA ASP A 127 -12.42 -2.42 1.84
C ASP A 127 -11.56 -3.22 2.83
N ALA A 128 -11.36 -2.69 4.03
CA ALA A 128 -10.49 -3.26 5.04
C ALA A 128 -11.18 -3.24 6.41
N GLU A 129 -10.97 -4.30 7.16
CA GLU A 129 -11.46 -4.46 8.52
C GLU A 129 -10.35 -5.03 9.39
N GLN A 130 -10.06 -4.37 10.49
CA GLN A 130 -9.13 -4.89 11.50
C GLN A 130 -9.92 -5.71 12.53
N ILE A 131 -9.76 -7.02 12.51
CA ILE A 131 -10.48 -7.95 13.39
C ILE A 131 -9.89 -7.96 14.79
N ASN A 132 -8.56 -7.85 14.90
CA ASN A 132 -7.82 -7.81 16.16
C ASN A 132 -6.42 -7.17 15.95
N GLU A 133 -5.58 -7.18 16.97
CA GLU A 133 -4.24 -6.59 16.90
C GLU A 133 -3.30 -7.23 15.85
N ARG A 134 -3.65 -8.38 15.28
CA ARG A 134 -2.79 -9.17 14.38
C ARG A 134 -3.40 -9.39 13.00
N THR A 135 -4.69 -9.05 12.82
CA THR A 135 -5.46 -9.36 11.60
C THR A 135 -6.35 -8.19 11.23
#